data_8842dd3354af51c1567b8f74bb5cf482
#
_entry.id   8842dd3354af51c1567b8f74bb5cf482
#
_cell.length_a   1.000
_cell.length_b   1.000
_cell.length_c   1.000
_cell.angle_alpha   90.00
_cell.angle_beta   90.00
_cell.angle_gamma   90.00
#
_symmetry.space_group_name_H-M   'P 1'
#
loop_
_entity.id
_entity.type
_entity.pdbx_description
1 polymer ?
#
loop_
_entity_poly.entity_id
_entity_poly.type
_entity_poly.pdbx_seq_one_letter_code
_entity_poly.pdbx_strand_id
1 'polypeptide(L)' 'MARVVEIPLSPQNQQFDIQLNGINYKMRLMWRDIAGWILDIMTPDSEFIVTGLPLVFGVDLLEQYRHLGFNGSLIFLW' A
#
# COMPACT_ATOMS: atom_id res chain seq x y z
N MET A 1 -6.50 12.92 3.46
CA MET A 1 -6.60 12.07 4.66
C MET A 1 -5.43 11.11 4.68
N ALA A 2 -4.79 10.96 5.81
CA ALA A 2 -3.64 10.06 5.94
C ALA A 2 -4.05 8.74 6.59
N ARG A 3 -3.52 7.65 6.09
CA ARG A 3 -3.68 6.33 6.69
C ARG A 3 -2.32 5.82 7.12
N VAL A 4 -2.23 5.37 8.34
CA VAL A 4 -1.01 4.80 8.91
C VAL A 4 -1.27 3.32 9.17
N VAL A 5 -0.42 2.47 8.62
CA VAL A 5 -0.57 1.02 8.72
C VAL A 5 0.68 0.44 9.38
N GLU A 6 0.49 -0.31 10.46
CA GLU A 6 1.57 -1.04 11.10
C GLU A 6 1.65 -2.44 10.51
N ILE A 7 2.87 -2.89 10.27
CA ILE A 7 3.13 -4.21 9.69
C ILE A 7 3.58 -5.16 10.80
N PRO A 8 3.04 -6.40 10.85
CA PRO A 8 3.54 -7.40 11.79
C PRO A 8 5.02 -7.70 11.56
N LEU A 9 5.72 -8.07 12.60
CA LEU A 9 7.15 -8.37 12.52
C LEU A 9 7.45 -9.62 11.70
N SER A 10 6.49 -10.51 11.51
CA SER A 10 6.67 -11.73 10.72
C SER A 10 6.57 -11.43 9.23
N PRO A 11 7.54 -11.86 8.41
CA PRO A 11 7.47 -11.66 6.96
C PRO A 11 6.43 -12.62 6.36
N GLN A 12 5.22 -12.14 6.21
CA GLN A 12 4.09 -12.89 5.65
C GLN A 12 3.40 -12.09 4.57
N ASN A 13 2.87 -12.77 3.57
CA ASN A 13 2.03 -12.11 2.58
C ASN A 13 0.69 -11.75 3.23
N GLN A 14 0.25 -10.54 2.99
CA GLN A 14 -0.96 -9.99 3.58
C GLN A 14 -1.81 -9.32 2.51
N GLN A 15 -3.11 -9.41 2.68
CA GLN A 15 -4.06 -8.69 1.85
C GLN A 15 -5.07 -8.02 2.75
N PHE A 16 -5.36 -6.75 2.49
CA PHE A 16 -6.28 -5.97 3.31
C PHE A 16 -6.93 -4.87 2.47
N ASP A 17 -8.01 -4.33 2.99
CA ASP A 17 -8.74 -3.24 2.35
C ASP A 17 -8.45 -1.95 3.11
N ILE A 18 -8.26 -0.87 2.37
CA ILE A 18 -8.07 0.47 2.93
C ILE A 18 -9.00 1.44 2.22
N GLN A 19 -9.63 2.32 2.98
CA GLN A 19 -10.41 3.42 2.44
C GLN A 19 -9.58 4.69 2.49
N LEU A 20 -9.41 5.33 1.35
CA LEU A 20 -8.74 6.61 1.23
C LEU A 20 -9.71 7.63 0.67
N ASN A 21 -10.07 8.63 1.49
CA ASN A 21 -10.98 9.70 1.10
C ASN A 21 -12.28 9.19 0.46
N GLY A 22 -12.88 8.16 1.07
CA GLY A 22 -14.14 7.59 0.63
C GLY A 22 -14.04 6.55 -0.48
N ILE A 23 -12.85 6.28 -0.97
CA ILE A 23 -12.63 5.29 -2.04
C ILE A 23 -11.94 4.06 -1.43
N ASN A 24 -12.50 2.88 -1.69
CA ASN A 24 -11.94 1.63 -1.21
C ASN A 24 -10.88 1.09 -2.16
N TYR A 25 -9.80 0.59 -1.58
CA TYR A 25 -8.72 -0.05 -2.33
C TYR A 25 -8.37 -1.37 -1.68
N LYS A 26 -8.02 -2.36 -2.49
CA LYS A 26 -7.39 -3.58 -2.01
C LYS A 26 -5.89 -3.41 -2.08
N MET A 27 -5.20 -3.84 -1.04
CA MET A 27 -3.76 -3.79 -1.00
C MET A 27 -3.20 -5.17 -0.70
N ARG A 28 -2.18 -5.55 -1.43
CA ARG A 28 -1.49 -6.81 -1.23
C ARG A 28 -0.04 -6.53 -0.89
N LEU A 29 0.37 -6.96 0.28
CA LEU A 29 1.71 -6.77 0.80
C LEU A 29 2.43 -8.11 0.76
N MET A 30 3.56 -8.15 0.05
CA MET A 30 4.31 -9.39 -0.14
C MET A 30 5.74 -9.20 0.33
N TRP A 31 6.26 -10.24 0.98
CA TRP A 31 7.65 -10.26 1.39
C TRP A 31 8.50 -10.91 0.31
N ARG A 32 9.59 -10.22 -0.06
CA ARG A 32 10.61 -10.72 -0.98
C ARG A 32 11.95 -10.66 -0.27
N ASP A 33 12.68 -11.77 -0.23
CA ASP A 33 13.90 -11.87 0.57
C ASP A 33 14.95 -10.80 0.28
N ILE A 34 15.07 -10.39 -0.96
CA ILE A 34 16.08 -9.39 -1.37
C ILE A 34 15.47 -7.99 -1.37
N ALA A 35 14.29 -7.84 -1.93
CA ALA A 35 13.65 -6.54 -2.09
C ALA A 35 12.91 -6.06 -0.85
N GLY A 36 12.69 -6.92 0.14
CA GLY A 36 11.90 -6.60 1.31
C GLY A 36 10.40 -6.62 1.02
N TRP A 37 9.66 -5.68 1.60
CA TRP A 37 8.22 -5.60 1.41
C TRP A 37 7.87 -4.92 0.09
N ILE A 38 6.97 -5.54 -0.65
CA ILE A 38 6.47 -5.02 -1.92
C ILE A 38 4.94 -4.87 -1.81
N LEU A 39 4.44 -3.72 -2.22
CA LEU A 39 3.02 -3.40 -2.15
C LEU A 39 2.40 -3.35 -3.54
N ASP A 40 1.25 -4.00 -3.69
CA ASP A 40 0.38 -3.84 -4.85
C ASP A 40 -0.91 -3.17 -4.40
N ILE A 41 -1.39 -2.22 -5.18
CA ILE A 41 -2.65 -1.51 -4.92
C ILE A 41 -3.63 -1.84 -6.04
N MET A 42 -4.83 -2.26 -5.65
CA MET A 42 -5.87 -2.71 -6.57
C MET A 42 -7.19 -2.01 -6.29
N THR A 43 -8.06 -1.98 -7.28
CA THR A 43 -9.46 -1.64 -7.08
C THR A 43 -10.17 -2.74 -6.27
N PRO A 44 -11.38 -2.48 -5.73
CA PRO A 44 -12.15 -3.55 -5.08
C PRO A 44 -12.42 -4.75 -5.98
N ASP A 45 -12.41 -4.55 -7.30
CA ASP A 45 -12.61 -5.64 -8.27
C ASP A 45 -11.31 -6.36 -8.61
N SER A 46 -10.24 -6.10 -7.88
CA SER A 46 -8.92 -6.72 -8.05
C SER A 46 -8.20 -6.35 -9.35
N GLU A 47 -8.51 -5.18 -9.91
CA GLU A 47 -7.74 -4.61 -11.01
C GLU A 47 -6.54 -3.85 -10.45
N PHE A 48 -5.35 -4.13 -10.96
CA PHE A 48 -4.13 -3.50 -10.47
C PHE A 48 -4.07 -2.03 -10.88
N ILE A 49 -3.78 -1.15 -9.91
CA ILE A 49 -3.53 0.27 -10.14
C ILE A 49 -2.03 0.54 -10.11
N VAL A 50 -1.35 0.05 -9.07
CA VAL A 50 0.10 0.15 -8.90
C VAL A 50 0.58 -1.23 -8.45
N THR A 51 1.65 -1.71 -9.08
CA THR A 51 2.25 -2.99 -8.72
C THR A 51 3.74 -2.83 -8.47
N GLY A 52 4.28 -3.68 -7.59
CA GLY A 52 5.72 -3.72 -7.36
C GLY A 52 6.27 -2.50 -6.67
N LEU A 53 5.48 -1.83 -5.84
CA LEU A 53 5.93 -0.63 -5.11
C LEU A 53 6.77 -1.05 -3.91
N PRO A 54 8.09 -0.74 -3.89
CA PRO A 54 8.90 -1.02 -2.71
C PRO A 54 8.42 -0.20 -1.52
N LEU A 55 8.33 -0.85 -0.37
CA LEU A 55 7.86 -0.20 0.84
C LEU A 55 8.98 0.60 1.48
N VAL A 56 8.71 1.88 1.73
CA VAL A 56 9.59 2.75 2.49
C VAL A 56 8.80 3.21 3.70
N PHE A 57 9.31 2.93 4.90
CA PHE A 57 8.58 3.23 6.12
C PHE A 57 8.68 4.71 6.47
N GLY A 58 7.58 5.24 7.05
CA GLY A 58 7.54 6.59 7.55
C GLY A 58 7.36 7.68 6.50
N VAL A 59 7.14 7.33 5.24
CA VAL A 59 6.90 8.30 4.17
C VAL A 59 5.55 8.04 3.50
N ASP A 60 5.01 9.06 2.85
CA ASP A 60 3.79 8.94 2.07
C ASP A 60 4.10 8.23 0.75
N LEU A 61 3.66 6.99 0.63
CA LEU A 61 3.93 6.18 -0.55
C LEU A 61 3.13 6.62 -1.78
N LEU A 62 2.05 7.35 -1.60
CA LEU A 62 1.18 7.76 -2.69
C LEU A 62 1.54 9.13 -3.27
N GLU A 63 2.50 9.81 -2.70
CA GLU A 63 2.86 11.15 -3.14
C GLU A 63 3.23 11.20 -4.62
N GLN A 64 4.03 10.26 -5.09
CA GLN A 64 4.45 10.20 -6.48
C GLN A 64 3.40 9.60 -7.42
N TYR A 65 2.28 9.11 -6.89
CA TYR A 65 1.21 8.48 -7.67
C TYR A 65 -0.10 9.26 -7.61
N ARG A 66 -0.07 10.52 -7.21
CA ARG A 66 -1.29 11.32 -7.11
C ARG A 66 -1.98 11.54 -8.46
N HIS A 67 -1.22 11.48 -9.55
CA HIS A 67 -1.77 11.57 -10.90
C HIS A 67 -2.70 10.40 -11.23
N LEU A 68 -2.66 9.32 -10.45
CA LEU A 68 -3.56 8.18 -10.61
C LEU A 68 -4.88 8.34 -9.86
N GLY A 69 -5.11 9.51 -9.24
CA GLY A 69 -6.36 9.81 -8.58
C GLY A 69 -6.40 9.50 -7.09
N PHE A 70 -5.26 9.22 -6.47
CA PHE A 70 -5.23 9.01 -5.03
C PHE A 70 -5.39 10.34 -4.28
N ASN A 71 -6.42 10.42 -3.43
CA ASN A 71 -6.73 11.60 -2.63
C ASN A 71 -6.44 11.33 -1.16
N GLY A 72 -5.21 11.07 -0.83
CA GLY A 72 -4.83 10.80 0.55
C GLY A 72 -3.38 10.39 0.63
N SER A 73 -2.94 10.13 1.83
CA SER A 73 -1.58 9.68 2.10
C SER A 73 -1.61 8.28 2.71
N LEU A 74 -0.62 7.48 2.37
CA LEU A 74 -0.47 6.14 2.92
C LEU A 74 0.93 6.00 3.50
N ILE A 75 1.00 5.75 4.80
CA ILE A 75 2.26 5.63 5.53
C ILE A 75 2.29 4.28 6.21
N PHE A 76 3.35 3.51 5.99
CA PHE A 76 3.56 2.24 6.66
C PHE A 76 4.60 2.40 7.76
N LEU A 77 4.34 1.77 8.89
CA LEU A 77 5.26 1.71 10.03
C LEU A 77 5.57 0.25 10.34
N TRP A 78 6.79 0.04 10.79
CA TRP A 78 7.24 -1.29 11.21
C TRP A 78 6.85 -1.58 12.65
#